data_107e18f2b4a3770ae998134391036654
#
_entry.id   107e18f2b4a3770ae998134391036654
#
_cell.length_a   1.000
_cell.length_b   1.000
_cell.length_c   1.000
_cell.angle_alpha   90.00
_cell.angle_beta   90.00
_cell.angle_gamma   90.00
#
_symmetry.space_group_name_H-M   'P 1'
#
loop_
_entity.id
_entity.type
_entity.pdbx_description
1 polymer ?
#
loop_
_entity_poly.entity_id
_entity_poly.type
_entity_poly.pdbx_seq_one_letter_code
_entity_poly.pdbx_strand_id
1 'polypeptide(L)'
;MMKEAVKAIAARSGKNVIVAAPSSSAVGILKKDDFSKSDTVQRFMLDELLQEAARGQVLWVDEAGFLSASDMRWLVEFASKNDCRLILSGDTRQHHGVERGDALRVMETNGVVTQAALTEIFRQQIPALRAAVHDLSQGKSAEGFDKLDKFGAIQEIEDNAQRLSAIVRTHLAAVELKRTSLVVAPTHAECRAVAEAVRVELKKTGLLAETERVVTRLQNTGLTESQRRDPINYERGQVVEFHRLSKGGFKSGQQWEVLRREAGQVMIGRTGQERLLPLSSAAKFNLCEREKIEVAPGDRIRVSKNFQSAGRRFRNNELLTVTGIEDGKITVEAGEIISRGALHIDQGVCVTSHASQGKTVDQVIVSVPVRSFTHANDAQFYVSMSRARHAMYLFTDSKAALREAVCRPSERLSPWELLEGNRREKALVKEALQSPKRRLPIPTMELPTQERGLGYERG
;
A
#
# COMPACT_ATOMS: atom_id res chain seq x y z
N MET A 1 14.61 -5.87 17.35
CA MET A 1 13.85 -5.00 18.26
C MET A 1 12.50 -5.61 18.64
N MET A 2 11.54 -5.81 17.72
CA MET A 2 10.24 -6.44 18.04
C MET A 2 10.39 -7.81 18.71
N LYS A 3 11.29 -8.69 18.23
CA LYS A 3 11.59 -9.97 18.88
C LYS A 3 12.00 -9.85 20.34
N GLU A 4 12.85 -8.90 20.67
CA GLU A 4 13.31 -8.69 22.05
C GLU A 4 12.18 -8.16 22.93
N ALA A 5 11.34 -7.28 22.40
CA ALA A 5 10.15 -6.81 23.12
C ALA A 5 9.16 -7.95 23.36
N VAL A 6 8.92 -8.82 22.38
CA VAL A 6 8.04 -10.01 22.54
C VAL A 6 8.60 -10.96 23.61
N LYS A 7 9.90 -11.25 23.60
CA LYS A 7 10.56 -12.05 24.63
C LYS A 7 10.42 -11.43 26.01
N ALA A 8 10.64 -10.12 26.11
CA ALA A 8 10.52 -9.40 27.39
C ALA A 8 9.09 -9.41 27.93
N ILE A 9 8.09 -9.25 27.06
CA ILE A 9 6.66 -9.34 27.44
C ILE A 9 6.36 -10.74 27.96
N ALA A 10 6.73 -11.80 27.22
CA ALA A 10 6.50 -13.17 27.63
C ALA A 10 7.18 -13.50 28.97
N ALA A 11 8.45 -13.08 29.14
CA ALA A 11 9.20 -13.32 30.37
C ALA A 11 8.60 -12.61 31.61
N ARG A 12 8.07 -11.39 31.44
CA ARG A 12 7.54 -10.59 32.55
C ARG A 12 6.10 -10.89 32.90
N SER A 13 5.27 -11.21 31.90
CA SER A 13 3.82 -11.37 32.10
C SER A 13 3.31 -12.79 31.99
N GLY A 14 4.14 -13.73 31.50
CA GLY A 14 3.70 -15.09 31.16
C GLY A 14 2.72 -15.16 29.98
N LYS A 15 2.42 -14.02 29.35
CA LYS A 15 1.44 -13.93 28.26
C LYS A 15 2.09 -14.22 26.89
N ASN A 16 1.35 -14.89 26.03
CA ASN A 16 1.73 -15.03 24.64
C ASN A 16 1.49 -13.73 23.87
N VAL A 17 2.29 -13.51 22.82
CA VAL A 17 2.11 -12.37 21.92
C VAL A 17 1.69 -12.90 20.55
N ILE A 18 0.46 -12.55 20.17
CA ILE A 18 -0.09 -12.81 18.84
C ILE A 18 0.25 -11.60 17.97
N VAL A 19 0.87 -11.82 16.82
CA VAL A 19 1.33 -10.75 15.94
C VAL A 19 0.49 -10.72 14.68
N ALA A 20 -0.02 -9.54 14.33
CA ALA A 20 -0.79 -9.30 13.11
C ALA A 20 -0.28 -8.05 12.37
N ALA A 21 -0.63 -7.92 11.09
CA ALA A 21 -0.37 -6.72 10.31
C ALA A 21 -1.50 -6.45 9.31
N PRO A 22 -1.71 -5.19 8.86
CA PRO A 22 -2.78 -4.85 7.93
C PRO A 22 -2.65 -5.49 6.55
N SER A 23 -1.44 -5.82 6.11
CA SER A 23 -1.20 -6.32 4.76
C SER A 23 -0.49 -7.67 4.71
N SER A 24 -0.76 -8.46 3.66
CA SER A 24 -0.05 -9.73 3.41
C SER A 24 1.45 -9.53 3.17
N SER A 25 1.86 -8.37 2.67
CA SER A 25 3.26 -8.00 2.48
C SER A 25 3.97 -7.84 3.83
N ALA A 26 3.38 -7.08 4.76
CA ALA A 26 3.91 -6.91 6.12
C ALA A 26 3.97 -8.25 6.87
N VAL A 27 2.92 -9.07 6.79
CA VAL A 27 2.93 -10.45 7.33
C VAL A 27 4.07 -11.28 6.73
N GLY A 28 4.37 -11.10 5.44
CA GLY A 28 5.48 -11.78 4.80
C GLY A 28 6.84 -11.42 5.40
N ILE A 29 7.03 -10.16 5.79
CA ILE A 29 8.23 -9.68 6.48
C ILE A 29 8.28 -10.26 7.90
N LEU A 30 7.19 -10.15 8.65
CA LEU A 30 7.09 -10.72 9.99
C LEU A 30 7.44 -12.22 10.02
N LYS A 31 6.96 -12.99 9.03
CA LYS A 31 7.30 -14.42 8.94
C LYS A 31 8.78 -14.70 8.67
N LYS A 32 9.45 -13.81 7.90
CA LYS A 32 10.91 -13.89 7.71
C LYS A 32 11.66 -13.50 8.99
N ASP A 33 11.06 -12.68 9.82
CA ASP A 33 11.58 -12.24 11.12
C ASP A 33 11.16 -13.17 12.29
N ASP A 34 10.93 -14.45 12.00
CA ASP A 34 10.59 -15.54 12.95
C ASP A 34 9.20 -15.45 13.61
N PHE A 35 8.32 -14.58 13.14
CA PHE A 35 6.92 -14.56 13.55
C PHE A 35 6.08 -15.48 12.64
N SER A 36 6.40 -16.75 12.59
CA SER A 36 5.81 -17.74 11.66
C SER A 36 4.28 -17.83 11.75
N LYS A 37 3.71 -17.59 12.94
CA LYS A 37 2.27 -17.64 13.21
C LYS A 37 1.55 -16.31 12.94
N SER A 38 2.27 -15.26 12.49
CA SER A 38 1.62 -13.97 12.17
C SER A 38 0.64 -14.10 11.01
N ASP A 39 -0.44 -13.33 11.07
CA ASP A 39 -1.42 -13.26 9.98
C ASP A 39 -1.93 -11.82 9.78
N THR A 40 -2.80 -11.63 8.78
CA THR A 40 -3.38 -10.32 8.52
C THR A 40 -4.45 -9.98 9.56
N VAL A 41 -4.59 -8.69 9.86
CA VAL A 41 -5.68 -8.18 10.72
C VAL A 41 -7.04 -8.63 10.19
N GLN A 42 -7.26 -8.59 8.88
CA GLN A 42 -8.50 -9.04 8.26
C GLN A 42 -8.77 -10.54 8.52
N ARG A 43 -7.74 -11.38 8.49
CA ARG A 43 -7.90 -12.79 8.84
C ARG A 43 -8.19 -12.95 10.33
N PHE A 44 -7.48 -12.24 11.19
CA PHE A 44 -7.72 -12.26 12.63
C PHE A 44 -9.16 -11.89 12.98
N MET A 45 -9.73 -10.88 12.29
CA MET A 45 -11.12 -10.46 12.49
C MET A 45 -12.16 -11.52 12.05
N LEU A 46 -11.80 -12.46 11.19
CA LEU A 46 -12.70 -13.48 10.64
C LEU A 46 -12.50 -14.89 11.23
N ASP A 47 -11.38 -15.11 11.91
CA ASP A 47 -10.96 -16.46 12.37
C ASP A 47 -11.15 -16.55 13.90
N GLU A 48 -12.21 -17.23 14.31
CA GLU A 48 -12.57 -17.41 15.74
C GLU A 48 -11.48 -18.13 16.55
N LEU A 49 -10.71 -19.03 15.93
CA LEU A 49 -9.63 -19.73 16.61
C LEU A 49 -8.46 -18.79 16.93
N LEU A 50 -8.15 -17.85 16.03
CA LEU A 50 -7.14 -16.82 16.29
C LEU A 50 -7.59 -15.86 17.37
N GLN A 51 -8.88 -15.50 17.38
CA GLN A 51 -9.47 -14.64 18.41
C GLN A 51 -9.47 -15.31 19.78
N GLU A 52 -9.85 -16.60 19.85
CA GLU A 52 -9.80 -17.37 21.08
C GLU A 52 -8.38 -17.45 21.67
N ALA A 53 -7.38 -17.71 20.81
CA ALA A 53 -5.98 -17.75 21.21
C ALA A 53 -5.46 -16.41 21.76
N ALA A 54 -6.12 -15.28 21.43
CA ALA A 54 -5.73 -13.95 21.86
C ALA A 54 -6.40 -13.52 23.18
N ARG A 55 -7.41 -14.23 23.68
CA ARG A 55 -8.09 -13.88 24.93
C ARG A 55 -7.15 -13.89 26.12
N GLY A 56 -7.16 -12.82 26.90
CA GLY A 56 -6.26 -12.65 28.04
C GLY A 56 -4.78 -12.49 27.67
N GLN A 57 -4.42 -12.49 26.40
CA GLN A 57 -3.05 -12.45 25.89
C GLN A 57 -2.68 -11.04 25.39
N VAL A 58 -1.59 -10.92 24.64
CA VAL A 58 -1.16 -9.69 23.98
C VAL A 58 -1.38 -9.82 22.48
N LEU A 59 -2.13 -8.89 21.90
CA LEU A 59 -2.26 -8.72 20.44
C LEU A 59 -1.37 -7.55 20.00
N TRP A 60 -0.35 -7.85 19.21
CA TRP A 60 0.53 -6.85 18.64
C TRP A 60 0.22 -6.66 17.16
N VAL A 61 -0.21 -5.46 16.78
CA VAL A 61 -0.46 -5.10 15.38
C VAL A 61 0.67 -4.20 14.90
N ASP A 62 1.46 -4.72 13.95
CA ASP A 62 2.52 -3.97 13.29
C ASP A 62 2.00 -3.22 12.06
N GLU A 63 2.67 -2.13 11.65
CA GLU A 63 2.22 -1.21 10.58
C GLU A 63 0.80 -0.66 10.84
N ALA A 64 0.45 -0.38 12.08
CA ALA A 64 -0.89 0.04 12.49
C ALA A 64 -1.36 1.38 11.88
N GLY A 65 -0.46 2.19 11.33
CA GLY A 65 -0.78 3.39 10.55
C GLY A 65 -1.60 3.11 9.28
N PHE A 66 -1.63 1.86 8.79
CA PHE A 66 -2.47 1.45 7.66
C PHE A 66 -3.88 0.99 8.04
N LEU A 67 -4.19 0.88 9.32
CA LEU A 67 -5.52 0.47 9.76
C LEU A 67 -6.56 1.53 9.41
N SER A 68 -7.69 1.08 8.88
CA SER A 68 -8.87 1.92 8.77
C SER A 68 -9.43 2.27 10.17
N ALA A 69 -10.22 3.34 10.26
CA ALA A 69 -10.91 3.67 11.51
C ALA A 69 -11.84 2.54 11.97
N SER A 70 -12.45 1.81 11.05
CA SER A 70 -13.31 0.65 11.36
C SER A 70 -12.53 -0.52 11.91
N ASP A 71 -11.37 -0.84 11.32
CA ASP A 71 -10.52 -1.93 11.80
C ASP A 71 -9.91 -1.60 13.18
N MET A 72 -9.45 -0.35 13.36
CA MET A 72 -8.95 0.12 14.64
C MET A 72 -10.02 0.04 15.73
N ARG A 73 -11.22 0.50 15.43
CA ARG A 73 -12.37 0.41 16.37
C ARG A 73 -12.62 -1.05 16.75
N TRP A 74 -12.70 -1.94 15.78
CA TRP A 74 -12.93 -3.36 16.02
C TRP A 74 -11.85 -3.97 16.92
N LEU A 75 -10.57 -3.67 16.65
CA LEU A 75 -9.44 -4.16 17.46
C LEU A 75 -9.50 -3.67 18.90
N VAL A 76 -9.83 -2.40 19.13
CA VAL A 76 -9.98 -1.82 20.47
C VAL A 76 -11.16 -2.46 21.21
N GLU A 77 -12.31 -2.61 20.54
CA GLU A 77 -13.48 -3.29 21.11
C GLU A 77 -13.18 -4.76 21.46
N PHE A 78 -12.50 -5.47 20.55
CA PHE A 78 -12.08 -6.85 20.77
C PHE A 78 -11.16 -6.96 21.99
N ALA A 79 -10.13 -6.13 22.05
CA ALA A 79 -9.16 -6.12 23.14
C ALA A 79 -9.84 -5.85 24.51
N SER A 80 -10.73 -4.87 24.54
CA SER A 80 -11.49 -4.52 25.75
C SER A 80 -12.42 -5.63 26.22
N LYS A 81 -13.12 -6.32 25.29
CA LYS A 81 -14.08 -7.39 25.63
C LYS A 81 -13.40 -8.69 26.07
N ASN A 82 -12.17 -8.93 25.66
CA ASN A 82 -11.47 -10.21 25.85
C ASN A 82 -10.26 -10.12 26.80
N ASP A 83 -10.14 -9.06 27.59
CA ASP A 83 -8.98 -8.80 28.48
C ASP A 83 -7.64 -8.95 27.76
N CYS A 84 -7.62 -8.55 26.49
CA CYS A 84 -6.46 -8.64 25.62
C CYS A 84 -5.71 -7.31 25.64
N ARG A 85 -4.39 -7.32 25.88
CA ARG A 85 -3.58 -6.12 25.76
C ARG A 85 -3.26 -5.84 24.30
N LEU A 86 -3.73 -4.71 23.78
CA LEU A 86 -3.43 -4.27 22.41
C LEU A 86 -2.14 -3.45 22.38
N ILE A 87 -1.18 -3.83 21.54
CA ILE A 87 0.02 -3.07 21.22
C ILE A 87 -0.04 -2.72 19.73
N LEU A 88 0.15 -1.44 19.44
CA LEU A 88 0.16 -0.91 18.08
C LEU A 88 1.56 -0.39 17.78
N SER A 89 2.20 -0.88 16.74
CA SER A 89 3.45 -0.32 16.21
C SER A 89 3.23 0.22 14.82
N GLY A 90 3.85 1.34 14.51
CA GLY A 90 3.72 1.99 13.21
C GLY A 90 4.43 3.34 13.21
N ASP A 91 4.52 3.94 12.05
CA ASP A 91 5.11 5.26 11.84
C ASP A 91 4.06 6.14 11.16
N THR A 92 3.51 7.10 11.91
CA THR A 92 2.44 8.01 11.46
C THR A 92 2.94 9.06 10.46
N ARG A 93 4.24 9.13 10.20
CA ARG A 93 4.85 9.97 9.17
C ARG A 93 5.02 9.26 7.82
N GLN A 94 4.85 7.93 7.79
CA GLN A 94 4.84 7.16 6.55
C GLN A 94 3.47 7.27 5.86
N HIS A 95 3.28 6.50 4.78
CA HIS A 95 1.99 6.47 4.09
C HIS A 95 0.85 6.01 5.00
N HIS A 96 -0.31 6.61 4.82
CA HIS A 96 -1.54 6.23 5.49
C HIS A 96 -2.28 5.11 4.73
N GLY A 97 -3.18 4.42 5.42
CA GLY A 97 -4.06 3.43 4.81
C GLY A 97 -4.90 4.01 3.66
N VAL A 98 -5.24 3.18 2.68
CA VAL A 98 -6.09 3.59 1.54
C VAL A 98 -7.50 3.93 2.01
N GLU A 99 -8.02 3.17 2.98
CA GLU A 99 -9.33 3.40 3.57
C GLU A 99 -9.32 4.62 4.51
N ARG A 100 -10.50 5.18 4.74
CA ARG A 100 -10.65 6.40 5.54
C ARG A 100 -10.30 6.17 7.01
N GLY A 101 -9.66 7.16 7.60
CA GLY A 101 -9.35 7.25 9.02
C GLY A 101 -7.86 7.07 9.27
N ASP A 102 -7.23 8.03 9.86
CA ASP A 102 -5.85 8.04 10.30
C ASP A 102 -5.84 7.76 11.80
N ALA A 103 -6.41 6.60 12.15
CA ALA A 103 -6.81 6.31 13.53
C ALA A 103 -5.61 6.30 14.49
N LEU A 104 -4.46 5.72 14.08
CA LEU A 104 -3.27 5.69 14.92
C LEU A 104 -2.77 7.12 15.22
N ARG A 105 -2.63 7.97 14.20
CA ARG A 105 -2.22 9.37 14.35
C ARG A 105 -3.20 10.16 15.22
N VAL A 106 -4.50 9.98 15.01
CA VAL A 106 -5.53 10.65 15.83
C VAL A 106 -5.46 10.23 17.27
N MET A 107 -5.26 8.95 17.58
CA MET A 107 -5.08 8.45 18.94
C MET A 107 -3.79 8.97 19.59
N GLU A 108 -2.71 9.03 18.82
CA GLU A 108 -1.42 9.58 19.22
C GLU A 108 -1.52 11.07 19.55
N THR A 109 -2.03 11.87 18.61
CA THR A 109 -2.16 13.33 18.74
C THR A 109 -3.06 13.75 19.91
N ASN A 110 -4.09 12.95 20.21
CA ASN A 110 -5.01 13.25 21.32
C ASN A 110 -4.56 12.62 22.66
N GLY A 111 -3.42 11.93 22.71
CA GLY A 111 -2.87 11.37 23.92
C GLY A 111 -3.74 10.29 24.59
N VAL A 112 -4.55 9.57 23.78
CA VAL A 112 -5.45 8.50 24.29
C VAL A 112 -4.75 7.16 24.45
N VAL A 113 -3.52 7.05 23.96
CA VAL A 113 -2.68 5.85 24.09
C VAL A 113 -1.34 6.19 24.74
N THR A 114 -0.81 5.27 25.53
CA THR A 114 0.56 5.39 26.05
C THR A 114 1.53 5.14 24.90
N GLN A 115 2.45 6.09 24.70
CA GLN A 115 3.39 6.05 23.59
C GLN A 115 4.80 5.72 24.08
N ALA A 116 5.53 4.97 23.25
CA ALA A 116 6.96 4.78 23.35
C ALA A 116 7.59 5.03 21.98
N ALA A 117 8.32 6.12 21.83
CA ALA A 117 8.96 6.50 20.58
C ALA A 117 10.31 5.80 20.42
N LEU A 118 10.53 5.19 19.25
CA LEU A 118 11.81 4.65 18.82
C LEU A 118 12.44 5.66 17.86
N THR A 119 13.32 6.51 18.37
CA THR A 119 13.91 7.63 17.63
C THR A 119 15.21 7.28 16.93
N GLU A 120 15.87 6.18 17.32
CA GLU A 120 17.12 5.76 16.71
C GLU A 120 16.91 5.08 15.36
N ILE A 121 17.67 5.53 14.38
CA ILE A 121 17.63 5.02 13.01
C ILE A 121 18.83 4.09 12.77
N PHE A 122 18.57 2.80 12.59
CA PHE A 122 19.60 1.77 12.39
C PHE A 122 19.78 1.38 10.92
N ARG A 123 18.81 1.68 10.05
CA ARG A 123 18.82 1.23 8.65
C ARG A 123 19.95 1.90 7.85
N GLN A 124 20.09 3.22 7.95
CA GLN A 124 21.09 3.97 7.24
C GLN A 124 22.46 3.79 7.87
N GLN A 125 23.40 3.24 7.10
CA GLN A 125 24.77 2.98 7.56
C GLN A 125 25.67 4.22 7.42
N ILE A 126 25.33 5.15 6.52
CA ILE A 126 26.08 6.39 6.27
C ILE A 126 25.53 7.49 7.20
N PRO A 127 26.39 8.11 8.06
CA PRO A 127 25.94 9.10 9.04
C PRO A 127 25.19 10.30 8.42
N ALA A 128 25.66 10.83 7.29
CA ALA A 128 25.01 11.95 6.60
C ALA A 128 23.59 11.59 6.12
N LEU A 129 23.41 10.40 5.55
CA LEU A 129 22.11 9.91 5.11
C LEU A 129 21.20 9.62 6.31
N ARG A 130 21.75 9.09 7.40
CA ARG A 130 21.00 8.87 8.65
C ARG A 130 20.48 10.19 9.22
N ALA A 131 21.30 11.24 9.25
CA ALA A 131 20.92 12.55 9.74
C ALA A 131 19.79 13.18 8.88
N ALA A 132 19.84 13.01 7.56
CA ALA A 132 18.79 13.47 6.67
C ALA A 132 17.48 12.71 6.92
N VAL A 133 17.53 11.37 6.99
CA VAL A 133 16.33 10.55 7.25
C VAL A 133 15.76 10.81 8.64
N HIS A 134 16.60 11.14 9.62
CA HIS A 134 16.14 11.56 10.95
C HIS A 134 15.30 12.83 10.86
N ASP A 135 15.74 13.86 10.11
CA ASP A 135 14.92 15.06 9.95
C ASP A 135 13.59 14.75 9.24
N LEU A 136 13.62 13.93 8.18
CA LEU A 136 12.40 13.51 7.50
C LEU A 136 11.43 12.78 8.44
N SER A 137 11.93 11.93 9.33
CA SER A 137 11.11 11.22 10.32
C SER A 137 10.46 12.16 11.35
N GLN A 138 11.05 13.34 11.56
CA GLN A 138 10.51 14.38 12.43
C GLN A 138 9.60 15.37 11.71
N GLY A 139 9.30 15.15 10.41
CA GLY A 139 8.52 16.07 9.58
C GLY A 139 9.28 17.31 9.11
N LYS A 140 10.60 17.35 9.30
CA LYS A 140 11.48 18.42 8.84
C LYS A 140 11.93 18.14 7.41
N SER A 141 10.97 18.16 6.47
CA SER A 141 11.22 17.75 5.08
C SER A 141 12.18 18.67 4.35
N ALA A 142 12.13 19.99 4.63
CA ALA A 142 13.05 20.95 4.04
C ALA A 142 14.52 20.70 4.48
N GLU A 143 14.74 20.53 5.78
CA GLU A 143 16.06 20.29 6.35
C GLU A 143 16.63 18.94 5.88
N GLY A 144 15.79 17.91 5.83
CA GLY A 144 16.15 16.61 5.30
C GLY A 144 16.54 16.67 3.82
N PHE A 145 15.77 17.41 3.01
CA PHE A 145 16.08 17.67 1.61
C PHE A 145 17.42 18.38 1.45
N ASP A 146 17.63 19.48 2.18
CA ASP A 146 18.85 20.29 2.11
C ASP A 146 20.10 19.49 2.49
N LYS A 147 20.00 18.59 3.49
CA LYS A 147 21.09 17.68 3.86
C LYS A 147 21.39 16.67 2.75
N LEU A 148 20.36 16.10 2.11
CA LEU A 148 20.53 15.17 0.98
C LEU A 148 21.14 15.88 -0.23
N ASP A 149 20.73 17.12 -0.53
CA ASP A 149 21.29 17.90 -1.63
C ASP A 149 22.75 18.25 -1.37
N LYS A 150 23.08 18.74 -0.18
CA LYS A 150 24.45 19.03 0.24
C LYS A 150 25.35 17.78 0.18
N PHE A 151 24.80 16.61 0.46
CA PHE A 151 25.51 15.33 0.34
C PHE A 151 25.71 14.88 -1.12
N GLY A 152 25.05 15.54 -2.10
CA GLY A 152 25.09 15.19 -3.51
C GLY A 152 24.14 14.05 -3.90
N ALA A 153 23.20 13.69 -3.03
CA ALA A 153 22.20 12.65 -3.31
C ALA A 153 21.13 13.13 -4.28
N ILE A 154 20.92 14.45 -4.44
CA ILE A 154 19.91 15.03 -5.33
C ILE A 154 20.59 15.59 -6.58
N GLN A 155 20.16 15.11 -7.74
CA GLN A 155 20.68 15.52 -9.04
C GLN A 155 19.57 16.18 -9.87
N GLU A 156 19.83 17.40 -10.36
CA GLU A 156 18.95 18.12 -11.27
C GLU A 156 19.38 17.86 -12.71
N ILE A 157 18.48 17.32 -13.51
CA ILE A 157 18.69 17.06 -14.93
C ILE A 157 17.40 17.41 -15.65
N GLU A 158 17.36 18.55 -16.33
CA GLU A 158 16.17 19.07 -17.00
C GLU A 158 15.69 18.17 -18.15
N ASP A 159 16.62 17.72 -18.99
CA ASP A 159 16.31 16.86 -20.11
C ASP A 159 15.84 15.46 -19.64
N ASN A 160 14.65 15.05 -20.08
CA ASN A 160 14.03 13.81 -19.66
C ASN A 160 14.81 12.57 -20.09
N ALA A 161 15.40 12.58 -21.29
CA ALA A 161 16.15 11.41 -21.81
C ALA A 161 17.47 11.26 -21.05
N GLN A 162 18.17 12.37 -20.76
CA GLN A 162 19.38 12.36 -19.98
C GLN A 162 19.10 11.94 -18.52
N ARG A 163 17.99 12.39 -17.92
CA ARG A 163 17.58 11.98 -16.58
C ARG A 163 17.30 10.48 -16.51
N LEU A 164 16.52 9.94 -17.44
CA LEU A 164 16.27 8.49 -17.53
C LEU A 164 17.58 7.71 -17.72
N SER A 165 18.48 8.20 -18.61
CA SER A 165 19.81 7.59 -18.80
C SER A 165 20.65 7.58 -17.53
N ALA A 166 20.61 8.66 -16.73
CA ALA A 166 21.31 8.73 -15.44
C ALA A 166 20.75 7.71 -14.42
N ILE A 167 19.42 7.59 -14.34
CA ILE A 167 18.74 6.59 -13.50
C ILE A 167 19.17 5.17 -13.90
N VAL A 168 19.15 4.88 -15.20
CA VAL A 168 19.53 3.57 -15.75
C VAL A 168 20.98 3.25 -15.39
N ARG A 169 21.93 4.17 -15.67
CA ARG A 169 23.34 3.97 -15.33
C ARG A 169 23.55 3.71 -13.85
N THR A 170 22.86 4.47 -12.99
CA THR A 170 22.95 4.31 -11.54
C THR A 170 22.39 2.95 -11.09
N HIS A 171 21.31 2.47 -11.73
CA HIS A 171 20.76 1.16 -11.44
C HIS A 171 21.69 0.02 -11.89
N LEU A 172 22.19 0.09 -13.11
CA LEU A 172 23.11 -0.94 -13.65
C LEU A 172 24.42 -1.03 -12.87
N ALA A 173 24.99 0.09 -12.45
CA ALA A 173 26.17 0.09 -11.58
C ALA A 173 25.92 -0.65 -10.26
N ALA A 174 24.71 -0.57 -9.69
CA ALA A 174 24.35 -1.36 -8.52
C ALA A 174 24.26 -2.87 -8.84
N VAL A 175 23.70 -3.22 -9.99
CA VAL A 175 23.59 -4.62 -10.45
C VAL A 175 24.99 -5.22 -10.64
N GLU A 176 25.90 -4.52 -11.31
CA GLU A 176 27.30 -4.93 -11.50
C GLU A 176 28.02 -5.17 -10.18
N LEU A 177 27.78 -4.30 -9.19
CA LEU A 177 28.33 -4.43 -7.84
C LEU A 177 27.60 -5.47 -6.98
N LYS A 178 26.64 -6.19 -7.54
CA LYS A 178 25.77 -7.17 -6.82
C LYS A 178 25.07 -6.55 -5.60
N ARG A 179 24.74 -5.27 -5.65
CA ARG A 179 23.99 -4.56 -4.62
C ARG A 179 22.49 -4.62 -4.92
N THR A 180 21.71 -4.79 -3.88
CA THR A 180 20.26 -4.67 -4.01
C THR A 180 19.87 -3.22 -4.30
N SER A 181 19.16 -2.99 -5.41
CA SER A 181 18.71 -1.66 -5.84
C SER A 181 17.20 -1.62 -6.02
N LEU A 182 16.60 -0.50 -5.66
CA LEU A 182 15.17 -0.25 -5.85
C LEU A 182 14.98 1.13 -6.48
N VAL A 183 14.31 1.17 -7.64
CA VAL A 183 13.89 2.44 -8.23
C VAL A 183 12.48 2.76 -7.75
N VAL A 184 12.25 4.01 -7.33
CA VAL A 184 10.96 4.48 -6.79
C VAL A 184 10.53 5.71 -7.56
N ALA A 185 9.24 5.77 -7.93
CA ALA A 185 8.65 6.95 -8.56
C ALA A 185 7.25 7.24 -7.98
N PRO A 186 6.76 8.51 -8.01
CA PRO A 186 5.47 8.86 -7.44
C PRO A 186 4.28 8.31 -8.21
N THR A 187 4.42 8.09 -9.52
CA THR A 187 3.33 7.69 -10.40
C THR A 187 3.62 6.41 -11.17
N HIS A 188 2.57 5.68 -11.52
CA HIS A 188 2.69 4.50 -12.38
C HIS A 188 3.23 4.84 -13.78
N ALA A 189 2.91 6.03 -14.32
CA ALA A 189 3.43 6.48 -15.61
C ALA A 189 4.95 6.63 -15.57
N GLU A 190 5.49 7.27 -14.52
CA GLU A 190 6.94 7.39 -14.35
C GLU A 190 7.60 6.04 -14.10
N CYS A 191 6.96 5.15 -13.29
CA CYS A 191 7.46 3.79 -13.11
C CYS A 191 7.61 3.04 -14.44
N ARG A 192 6.63 3.18 -15.35
CA ARG A 192 6.68 2.55 -16.68
C ARG A 192 7.81 3.11 -17.54
N ALA A 193 7.94 4.44 -17.60
CA ALA A 193 9.01 5.08 -18.38
C ALA A 193 10.40 4.65 -17.92
N VAL A 194 10.62 4.60 -16.61
CA VAL A 194 11.89 4.12 -16.05
C VAL A 194 12.10 2.64 -16.31
N ALA A 195 11.09 1.80 -16.13
CA ALA A 195 11.20 0.36 -16.35
C ALA A 195 11.53 0.05 -17.83
N GLU A 196 10.90 0.73 -18.76
CA GLU A 196 11.19 0.61 -20.19
C GLU A 196 12.63 1.01 -20.53
N ALA A 197 13.09 2.16 -20.02
CA ALA A 197 14.47 2.62 -20.22
C ALA A 197 15.50 1.62 -19.66
N VAL A 198 15.25 1.06 -18.47
CA VAL A 198 16.12 0.05 -17.84
C VAL A 198 16.13 -1.23 -18.70
N ARG A 199 14.96 -1.70 -19.17
CA ARG A 199 14.86 -2.92 -19.98
C ARG A 199 15.64 -2.80 -21.30
N VAL A 200 15.53 -1.65 -21.98
CA VAL A 200 16.30 -1.37 -23.20
C VAL A 200 17.80 -1.55 -22.96
N GLU A 201 18.31 -1.05 -21.86
CA GLU A 201 19.75 -1.14 -21.57
C GLU A 201 20.16 -2.54 -21.09
N LEU A 202 19.33 -3.22 -20.29
CA LEU A 202 19.56 -4.61 -19.89
C LEU A 202 19.64 -5.57 -21.06
N LYS A 203 18.84 -5.33 -22.13
CA LYS A 203 18.93 -6.09 -23.39
C LYS A 203 20.28 -5.86 -24.08
N LYS A 204 20.70 -4.59 -24.24
CA LYS A 204 21.98 -4.26 -24.87
C LYS A 204 23.18 -4.87 -24.17
N THR A 205 23.09 -4.99 -22.84
CA THR A 205 24.17 -5.59 -22.02
C THR A 205 24.07 -7.11 -21.88
N GLY A 206 23.06 -7.74 -22.49
CA GLY A 206 22.82 -9.18 -22.41
C GLY A 206 22.35 -9.70 -21.05
N LEU A 207 22.01 -8.81 -20.12
CA LEU A 207 21.49 -9.16 -18.80
C LEU A 207 20.00 -9.51 -18.84
N LEU A 208 19.30 -9.13 -19.91
CA LEU A 208 17.93 -9.52 -20.23
C LEU A 208 17.92 -10.29 -21.54
N ALA A 209 17.23 -11.42 -21.59
CA ALA A 209 17.13 -12.22 -22.81
C ALA A 209 16.41 -11.42 -23.92
N GLU A 210 16.87 -11.60 -25.16
CA GLU A 210 16.22 -10.98 -26.33
C GLU A 210 14.84 -11.60 -26.63
N THR A 211 14.66 -12.88 -26.28
CA THR A 211 13.39 -13.58 -26.49
C THR A 211 12.37 -13.13 -25.45
N GLU A 212 11.38 -12.40 -25.90
CA GLU A 212 10.28 -11.89 -25.09
C GLU A 212 8.98 -12.62 -25.40
N ARG A 213 8.11 -12.67 -24.40
CA ARG A 213 6.72 -13.09 -24.55
C ARG A 213 5.79 -11.97 -24.10
N VAL A 214 4.80 -11.72 -24.94
CA VAL A 214 3.70 -10.81 -24.60
C VAL A 214 2.72 -11.55 -23.68
N VAL A 215 2.54 -11.03 -22.48
CA VAL A 215 1.53 -11.53 -21.54
C VAL A 215 0.47 -10.46 -21.29
N THR A 216 -0.77 -10.89 -21.11
CA THR A 216 -1.87 -9.99 -20.75
C THR A 216 -1.93 -9.84 -19.25
N ARG A 217 -1.90 -8.60 -18.76
CA ARG A 217 -2.10 -8.28 -17.35
C ARG A 217 -3.44 -7.60 -17.10
N LEU A 218 -3.90 -7.65 -15.85
CA LEU A 218 -5.04 -6.86 -15.38
C LEU A 218 -4.54 -5.64 -14.63
N GLN A 219 -4.89 -4.47 -15.14
CA GLN A 219 -4.69 -3.18 -14.50
C GLN A 219 -6.02 -2.73 -13.86
N ASN A 220 -6.05 -2.55 -12.55
CA ASN A 220 -7.23 -1.99 -11.88
C ASN A 220 -7.44 -0.54 -12.32
N THR A 221 -8.66 -0.19 -12.72
CA THR A 221 -9.03 1.18 -13.13
C THR A 221 -9.00 2.19 -11.97
N GLY A 222 -8.93 1.73 -10.73
CA GLY A 222 -8.91 2.58 -9.54
C GLY A 222 -10.25 3.26 -9.22
N LEU A 223 -11.33 2.90 -9.92
CA LEU A 223 -12.65 3.48 -9.68
C LEU A 223 -13.13 3.21 -8.25
N THR A 224 -13.71 4.23 -7.64
CA THR A 224 -14.39 4.12 -6.34
C THR A 224 -15.63 3.22 -6.44
N GLU A 225 -16.14 2.77 -5.31
CA GLU A 225 -17.38 1.97 -5.30
C GLU A 225 -18.54 2.73 -5.94
N SER A 226 -18.70 4.02 -5.66
CA SER A 226 -19.75 4.85 -6.26
C SER A 226 -19.60 4.93 -7.79
N GLN A 227 -18.39 5.11 -8.29
CA GLN A 227 -18.13 5.11 -9.73
C GLN A 227 -18.40 3.75 -10.37
N ARG A 228 -18.07 2.63 -9.69
CA ARG A 228 -18.40 1.28 -10.17
C ARG A 228 -19.90 0.95 -10.13
N ARG A 229 -20.71 1.72 -9.42
CA ARG A 229 -22.18 1.61 -9.48
C ARG A 229 -22.79 2.29 -10.71
N ASP A 230 -22.07 3.20 -11.32
CA ASP A 230 -22.53 3.94 -12.49
C ASP A 230 -22.14 3.20 -13.78
N PRO A 231 -23.12 2.77 -14.60
CA PRO A 231 -22.87 2.10 -15.88
C PRO A 231 -22.00 2.88 -16.84
N ILE A 232 -21.97 4.23 -16.73
CA ILE A 232 -21.23 5.09 -17.66
C ILE A 232 -19.72 4.81 -17.66
N ASN A 233 -19.20 4.28 -16.56
CA ASN A 233 -17.79 4.00 -16.36
C ASN A 233 -17.33 2.64 -16.91
N TYR A 234 -18.19 1.93 -17.66
CA TYR A 234 -17.86 0.62 -18.21
C TYR A 234 -17.70 0.71 -19.73
N GLU A 235 -16.61 0.12 -20.22
CA GLU A 235 -16.29 0.03 -21.63
C GLU A 235 -16.16 -1.43 -22.07
N ARG A 236 -16.50 -1.72 -23.32
CA ARG A 236 -16.37 -3.06 -23.91
C ARG A 236 -14.93 -3.53 -23.85
N GLY A 237 -14.71 -4.79 -23.46
CA GLY A 237 -13.39 -5.42 -23.35
C GLY A 237 -12.74 -5.27 -21.97
N GLN A 238 -13.24 -4.38 -21.11
CA GLN A 238 -12.81 -4.34 -19.71
C GLN A 238 -13.19 -5.64 -18.99
N VAL A 239 -12.55 -5.90 -17.84
CA VAL A 239 -12.75 -7.11 -17.04
C VAL A 239 -13.28 -6.78 -15.66
N VAL A 240 -14.43 -7.32 -15.33
CA VAL A 240 -14.97 -7.33 -13.96
C VAL A 240 -14.40 -8.53 -13.23
N GLU A 241 -13.65 -8.30 -12.17
CA GLU A 241 -13.08 -9.34 -11.33
C GLU A 241 -13.74 -9.34 -9.96
N PHE A 242 -14.44 -10.42 -9.62
CA PHE A 242 -15.08 -10.59 -8.32
C PHE A 242 -14.06 -11.04 -7.28
N HIS A 243 -14.01 -10.36 -6.13
CA HIS A 243 -13.16 -10.71 -5.00
C HIS A 243 -13.95 -11.26 -3.79
N ARG A 244 -15.29 -11.24 -3.86
CA ARG A 244 -16.20 -11.84 -2.87
C ARG A 244 -17.42 -12.45 -3.58
N LEU A 245 -18.09 -13.38 -2.90
CA LEU A 245 -19.36 -13.90 -3.37
C LEU A 245 -20.37 -12.76 -3.55
N SER A 246 -20.99 -12.66 -4.73
CA SER A 246 -21.91 -11.58 -5.09
C SER A 246 -23.27 -12.10 -5.49
N LYS A 247 -24.27 -11.20 -5.50
CA LYS A 247 -25.63 -11.50 -6.01
C LYS A 247 -25.53 -12.09 -7.41
N GLY A 248 -26.39 -13.06 -7.72
CA GLY A 248 -26.33 -13.78 -8.98
C GLY A 248 -25.33 -14.95 -8.99
N GLY A 249 -24.73 -15.35 -7.85
CA GLY A 249 -23.85 -16.51 -7.74
C GLY A 249 -22.45 -16.31 -8.31
N PHE A 250 -21.98 -15.07 -8.46
CA PHE A 250 -20.60 -14.78 -8.85
C PHE A 250 -19.64 -15.11 -7.71
N LYS A 251 -18.65 -15.94 -7.99
CA LYS A 251 -17.67 -16.42 -6.99
C LYS A 251 -16.40 -15.56 -7.00
N SER A 252 -15.71 -15.52 -5.87
CA SER A 252 -14.39 -14.89 -5.75
C SER A 252 -13.40 -15.48 -6.77
N GLY A 253 -12.59 -14.63 -7.39
CA GLY A 253 -11.61 -15.00 -8.42
C GLY A 253 -12.18 -15.11 -9.84
N GLN A 254 -13.49 -15.01 -10.02
CA GLN A 254 -14.08 -15.03 -11.37
C GLN A 254 -13.82 -13.72 -12.09
N GLN A 255 -13.39 -13.82 -13.34
CA GLN A 255 -13.20 -12.72 -14.28
C GLN A 255 -14.27 -12.81 -15.37
N TRP A 256 -14.92 -11.68 -15.65
CA TRP A 256 -15.97 -11.53 -16.62
C TRP A 256 -15.67 -10.34 -17.52
N GLU A 257 -15.79 -10.50 -18.83
CA GLU A 257 -15.56 -9.41 -19.78
C GLU A 257 -16.83 -8.54 -19.91
N VAL A 258 -16.65 -7.23 -19.95
CA VAL A 258 -17.71 -6.28 -20.28
C VAL A 258 -18.02 -6.39 -21.76
N LEU A 259 -19.21 -6.85 -22.12
CA LEU A 259 -19.63 -7.05 -23.52
C LEU A 259 -20.26 -5.79 -24.09
N ARG A 260 -21.21 -5.19 -23.36
CA ARG A 260 -21.94 -4.00 -23.77
C ARG A 260 -22.59 -3.31 -22.60
N ARG A 261 -22.96 -2.07 -22.83
CA ARG A 261 -23.73 -1.22 -21.95
C ARG A 261 -25.00 -0.79 -22.67
N GLU A 262 -26.15 -1.10 -22.12
CA GLU A 262 -27.46 -0.80 -22.70
C GLU A 262 -28.46 -0.40 -21.61
N ALA A 263 -29.26 0.64 -21.85
CA ALA A 263 -30.35 1.08 -20.98
C ALA A 263 -29.97 1.18 -19.47
N GLY A 264 -28.78 1.71 -19.18
CA GLY A 264 -28.31 1.84 -17.79
C GLY A 264 -27.86 0.53 -17.13
N GLN A 265 -27.72 -0.54 -17.91
CA GLN A 265 -27.28 -1.86 -17.46
C GLN A 265 -25.94 -2.23 -18.12
N VAL A 266 -25.17 -3.11 -17.47
CA VAL A 266 -23.91 -3.62 -17.99
C VAL A 266 -24.00 -5.13 -18.16
N MET A 267 -23.84 -5.60 -19.40
CA MET A 267 -23.78 -7.02 -19.71
C MET A 267 -22.34 -7.49 -19.69
N ILE A 268 -22.10 -8.59 -18.98
CA ILE A 268 -20.79 -9.23 -18.85
C ILE A 268 -20.84 -10.67 -19.35
N GLY A 269 -19.74 -11.12 -19.97
CA GLY A 269 -19.64 -12.45 -20.56
C GLY A 269 -18.46 -13.26 -20.02
N ARG A 270 -18.65 -14.58 -19.94
CA ARG A 270 -17.61 -15.54 -19.59
C ARG A 270 -17.91 -16.89 -20.23
N THR A 271 -17.00 -17.42 -21.06
CA THR A 271 -17.10 -18.78 -21.62
C THR A 271 -18.47 -19.07 -22.24
N GLY A 272 -18.95 -18.16 -23.11
CA GLY A 272 -20.24 -18.30 -23.79
C GLY A 272 -21.49 -17.99 -22.95
N GLN A 273 -21.34 -17.61 -21.69
CA GLN A 273 -22.45 -17.17 -20.83
C GLN A 273 -22.48 -15.65 -20.75
N GLU A 274 -23.62 -15.06 -20.98
CA GLU A 274 -23.87 -13.64 -20.73
C GLU A 274 -24.72 -13.46 -19.46
N ARG A 275 -24.40 -12.44 -18.66
CA ARG A 275 -25.11 -12.13 -17.43
C ARG A 275 -25.13 -10.62 -17.18
N LEU A 276 -26.14 -10.19 -16.47
CA LEU A 276 -26.23 -8.81 -15.98
C LEU A 276 -25.26 -8.60 -14.80
N LEU A 277 -24.44 -7.54 -14.87
CA LEU A 277 -23.55 -7.15 -13.76
C LEU A 277 -24.40 -6.57 -12.60
N PRO A 278 -24.30 -7.12 -11.38
CA PRO A 278 -25.02 -6.59 -10.23
C PRO A 278 -24.35 -5.33 -9.69
N LEU A 279 -24.60 -4.16 -10.29
CA LEU A 279 -23.99 -2.87 -9.94
C LEU A 279 -24.22 -2.49 -8.47
N SER A 280 -25.34 -2.92 -7.87
CA SER A 280 -25.59 -2.75 -6.43
C SER A 280 -24.57 -3.48 -5.54
N SER A 281 -23.83 -4.43 -6.09
CA SER A 281 -22.77 -5.19 -5.40
C SER A 281 -21.37 -4.69 -5.76
N ALA A 282 -21.19 -3.44 -6.17
CA ALA A 282 -19.91 -2.85 -6.61
C ALA A 282 -18.77 -2.97 -5.57
N ALA A 283 -19.10 -3.07 -4.30
CA ALA A 283 -18.14 -3.36 -3.23
C ALA A 283 -17.51 -4.78 -3.31
N LYS A 284 -18.00 -5.66 -4.19
CA LYS A 284 -17.60 -7.07 -4.27
C LYS A 284 -16.77 -7.42 -5.51
N PHE A 285 -16.53 -6.45 -6.38
CA PHE A 285 -15.74 -6.62 -7.59
C PHE A 285 -14.90 -5.37 -7.91
N ASN A 286 -13.86 -5.56 -8.70
CA ASN A 286 -13.09 -4.49 -9.31
C ASN A 286 -13.32 -4.47 -10.82
N LEU A 287 -13.18 -3.28 -11.40
CA LEU A 287 -13.12 -3.11 -12.85
C LEU A 287 -11.65 -2.98 -13.24
N CYS A 288 -11.23 -3.74 -14.23
CA CYS A 288 -9.86 -3.81 -14.69
C CYS A 288 -9.79 -3.64 -16.21
N GLU A 289 -8.68 -3.12 -16.69
CA GLU A 289 -8.30 -3.11 -18.11
C GLU A 289 -7.33 -4.24 -18.40
N ARG A 290 -7.37 -4.76 -19.63
CA ARG A 290 -6.37 -5.69 -20.14
C ARG A 290 -5.26 -4.89 -20.80
N GLU A 291 -4.06 -5.01 -20.29
CA GLU A 291 -2.87 -4.43 -20.90
C GLU A 291 -1.90 -5.56 -21.30
N LYS A 292 -1.19 -5.35 -22.38
CA LYS A 292 -0.11 -6.24 -22.81
C LYS A 292 1.20 -5.73 -22.23
N ILE A 293 1.97 -6.62 -21.62
CA ILE A 293 3.34 -6.35 -21.19
C ILE A 293 4.27 -7.41 -21.77
N GLU A 294 5.47 -6.99 -22.10
CA GLU A 294 6.55 -7.89 -22.50
C GLU A 294 7.28 -8.38 -21.26
N VAL A 295 7.58 -9.66 -21.25
CA VAL A 295 8.31 -10.32 -20.16
C VAL A 295 9.37 -11.23 -20.77
N ALA A 296 10.59 -11.20 -20.26
CA ALA A 296 11.72 -12.03 -20.67
C ALA A 296 12.41 -12.67 -19.46
N PRO A 297 13.15 -13.75 -19.62
CA PRO A 297 14.09 -14.22 -18.60
C PRO A 297 15.09 -13.14 -18.24
N GLY A 298 15.30 -12.89 -16.95
CA GLY A 298 16.06 -11.76 -16.42
C GLY A 298 15.20 -10.57 -15.96
N ASP A 299 13.94 -10.49 -16.40
CA ASP A 299 13.05 -9.43 -15.94
C ASP A 299 12.72 -9.53 -14.46
N ARG A 300 12.63 -8.37 -13.83
CA ARG A 300 12.06 -8.25 -12.49
C ARG A 300 10.58 -7.88 -12.61
N ILE A 301 9.71 -8.75 -12.11
CA ILE A 301 8.25 -8.53 -12.09
C ILE A 301 7.76 -8.26 -10.67
N ARG A 302 6.67 -7.53 -10.56
CA ARG A 302 5.94 -7.22 -9.32
C ARG A 302 4.57 -7.86 -9.36
N VAL A 303 4.21 -8.58 -8.33
CA VAL A 303 2.85 -9.07 -8.12
C VAL A 303 1.94 -7.90 -7.75
N SER A 304 0.86 -7.68 -8.49
CA SER A 304 -0.07 -6.55 -8.29
C SER A 304 -1.30 -6.90 -7.44
N LYS A 305 -1.51 -8.20 -7.14
CA LYS A 305 -2.59 -8.71 -6.29
C LYS A 305 -2.23 -10.10 -5.75
N ASN A 306 -2.74 -10.45 -4.56
CA ASN A 306 -2.59 -11.82 -4.05
C ASN A 306 -3.28 -12.83 -4.97
N PHE A 307 -2.58 -13.87 -5.39
CA PHE A 307 -3.13 -15.00 -6.15
C PHE A 307 -2.41 -16.31 -5.83
N GLN A 308 -2.98 -17.43 -6.27
CA GLN A 308 -2.36 -18.74 -6.20
C GLN A 308 -2.07 -19.27 -7.60
N SER A 309 -0.90 -19.88 -7.78
CA SER A 309 -0.51 -20.56 -9.00
C SER A 309 0.43 -21.71 -8.67
N ALA A 310 0.29 -22.85 -9.34
CA ALA A 310 1.13 -24.04 -9.14
C ALA A 310 1.34 -24.43 -7.65
N GLY A 311 0.27 -24.34 -6.83
CA GLY A 311 0.33 -24.67 -5.41
C GLY A 311 0.94 -23.59 -4.51
N ARG A 312 1.50 -22.51 -5.08
CA ARG A 312 2.10 -21.41 -4.33
C ARG A 312 1.17 -20.20 -4.26
N ARG A 313 1.22 -19.49 -3.12
CA ARG A 313 0.59 -18.18 -2.94
C ARG A 313 1.59 -17.06 -3.22
N PHE A 314 1.30 -16.25 -4.22
CA PHE A 314 2.00 -15.02 -4.55
C PHE A 314 1.33 -13.85 -3.85
N ARG A 315 2.15 -12.97 -3.26
CA ARG A 315 1.65 -11.85 -2.44
C ARG A 315 1.74 -10.53 -3.19
N ASN A 316 0.77 -9.67 -2.97
CA ASN A 316 0.81 -8.30 -3.50
C ASN A 316 2.11 -7.59 -3.10
N ASN A 317 2.69 -6.84 -4.05
CA ASN A 317 3.99 -6.16 -3.96
C ASN A 317 5.22 -7.07 -3.81
N GLU A 318 5.09 -8.38 -3.98
CA GLU A 318 6.22 -9.30 -4.08
C GLU A 318 6.99 -9.01 -5.38
N LEU A 319 8.32 -8.89 -5.27
CA LEU A 319 9.22 -8.70 -6.41
C LEU A 319 9.88 -10.05 -6.70
N LEU A 320 9.86 -10.44 -7.95
CA LEU A 320 10.32 -11.76 -8.41
C LEU A 320 11.16 -11.59 -9.68
N THR A 321 12.20 -12.41 -9.83
CA THR A 321 13.00 -12.47 -11.05
C THR A 321 12.48 -13.60 -11.95
N VAL A 322 12.24 -13.31 -13.19
CA VAL A 322 11.84 -14.29 -14.21
C VAL A 322 13.08 -15.10 -14.61
N THR A 323 12.99 -16.42 -14.48
CA THR A 323 14.08 -17.33 -14.82
C THR A 323 13.81 -18.12 -16.12
N GLY A 324 12.54 -18.20 -16.54
CA GLY A 324 12.16 -18.86 -17.76
C GLY A 324 10.73 -18.53 -18.20
N ILE A 325 10.47 -18.70 -19.49
CA ILE A 325 9.12 -18.54 -20.06
C ILE A 325 8.91 -19.66 -21.08
N GLU A 326 7.95 -20.52 -20.78
CA GLU A 326 7.45 -21.57 -21.67
C GLU A 326 5.98 -21.31 -22.00
N ASP A 327 5.40 -22.08 -22.92
CA ASP A 327 4.01 -21.91 -23.32
C ASP A 327 3.06 -22.02 -22.12
N GLY A 328 2.43 -20.89 -21.81
CA GLY A 328 1.47 -20.78 -20.70
C GLY A 328 2.08 -20.75 -19.28
N LYS A 329 3.41 -20.64 -19.13
CA LYS A 329 4.08 -20.57 -17.82
C LYS A 329 5.15 -19.50 -17.82
N ILE A 330 5.24 -18.80 -16.69
CA ILE A 330 6.36 -17.92 -16.33
C ILE A 330 7.04 -18.55 -15.11
N THR A 331 8.25 -19.00 -15.27
CA THR A 331 9.07 -19.52 -14.16
C THR A 331 9.76 -18.35 -13.50
N VAL A 332 9.65 -18.27 -12.18
CA VAL A 332 10.33 -17.27 -11.35
C VAL A 332 11.17 -17.99 -10.30
N GLU A 333 12.15 -17.31 -9.73
CA GLU A 333 13.03 -17.85 -8.67
C GLU A 333 12.30 -18.54 -7.52
N ALA A 334 11.03 -18.26 -7.37
CA ALA A 334 10.20 -18.70 -6.27
C ALA A 334 9.06 -19.65 -6.67
N GLY A 335 9.03 -20.14 -7.91
CA GLY A 335 8.00 -21.07 -8.41
C GLY A 335 7.49 -20.71 -9.79
N GLU A 336 6.31 -21.21 -10.15
CA GLU A 336 5.71 -21.03 -11.47
C GLU A 336 4.42 -20.22 -11.40
N ILE A 337 4.24 -19.31 -12.36
CA ILE A 337 2.99 -18.58 -12.61
C ILE A 337 2.39 -19.13 -13.88
N ILE A 338 1.26 -19.83 -13.78
CA ILE A 338 0.56 -20.38 -14.94
C ILE A 338 -0.26 -19.26 -15.57
N SER A 339 0.06 -18.91 -16.81
CA SER A 339 -0.62 -17.88 -17.59
C SER A 339 -1.89 -18.45 -18.24
N ARG A 340 -2.94 -18.60 -17.45
CA ARG A 340 -4.28 -18.93 -17.94
C ARG A 340 -5.15 -17.69 -17.93
N GLY A 341 -5.05 -16.86 -18.96
CA GLY A 341 -5.77 -15.57 -19.05
C GLY A 341 -4.92 -14.39 -18.60
N ALA A 342 -5.57 -13.33 -18.11
CA ALA A 342 -4.88 -12.13 -17.69
C ALA A 342 -4.29 -12.27 -16.28
N LEU A 343 -3.07 -11.81 -16.09
CA LEU A 343 -2.27 -12.00 -14.89
C LEU A 343 -2.26 -10.76 -13.98
N HIS A 344 -2.06 -10.98 -12.69
CA HIS A 344 -1.83 -9.92 -11.71
C HIS A 344 -0.32 -9.67 -11.50
N ILE A 345 0.35 -9.27 -12.56
CA ILE A 345 1.78 -8.91 -12.53
C ILE A 345 2.02 -7.57 -13.21
N ASP A 346 3.13 -6.93 -12.89
CA ASP A 346 3.59 -5.68 -13.47
C ASP A 346 5.12 -5.71 -13.59
N GLN A 347 5.71 -4.77 -14.32
CA GLN A 347 7.15 -4.55 -14.29
C GLN A 347 7.59 -4.19 -12.86
N GLY A 348 8.66 -4.80 -12.39
CA GLY A 348 9.11 -4.73 -10.99
C GLY A 348 10.40 -3.94 -10.76
N VAL A 349 11.01 -3.38 -11.82
CA VAL A 349 12.25 -2.59 -11.71
C VAL A 349 11.99 -1.28 -10.99
N CYS A 350 10.89 -0.59 -11.34
CA CYS A 350 10.47 0.64 -10.68
C CYS A 350 9.11 0.42 -10.00
N VAL A 351 8.98 0.92 -8.79
CA VAL A 351 7.76 0.78 -7.97
C VAL A 351 7.32 2.12 -7.41
N THR A 352 6.04 2.24 -7.06
CA THR A 352 5.56 3.43 -6.35
C THR A 352 6.08 3.45 -4.91
N SER A 353 6.09 4.63 -4.27
CA SER A 353 6.56 4.73 -2.89
C SER A 353 5.72 3.88 -1.93
N HIS A 354 4.40 3.76 -2.15
CA HIS A 354 3.55 2.82 -1.41
C HIS A 354 4.01 1.35 -1.56
N ALA A 355 4.36 0.94 -2.78
CA ALA A 355 4.85 -0.41 -3.04
C ALA A 355 6.29 -0.64 -2.55
N SER A 356 7.04 0.43 -2.28
CA SER A 356 8.38 0.38 -1.68
C SER A 356 8.36 0.18 -0.17
N GLN A 357 7.24 0.47 0.49
CA GLN A 357 7.13 0.40 1.94
C GLN A 357 7.39 -1.02 2.46
N GLY A 358 8.03 -1.12 3.62
CA GLY A 358 8.49 -2.38 4.19
C GLY A 358 9.74 -2.97 3.53
N LYS A 359 10.19 -2.48 2.36
CA LYS A 359 11.40 -2.97 1.70
C LYS A 359 12.65 -2.28 2.27
N THR A 360 13.76 -2.99 2.25
CA THR A 360 15.08 -2.47 2.60
C THR A 360 16.08 -2.96 1.57
N VAL A 361 16.83 -2.02 0.97
CA VAL A 361 17.80 -2.28 -0.10
C VAL A 361 19.12 -1.56 0.20
N ASP A 362 20.19 -1.96 -0.48
CA ASP A 362 21.49 -1.29 -0.32
C ASP A 362 21.44 0.12 -0.91
N GLN A 363 20.76 0.28 -2.04
CA GLN A 363 20.67 1.53 -2.78
C GLN A 363 19.24 1.83 -3.20
N VAL A 364 18.79 3.06 -2.99
CA VAL A 364 17.52 3.56 -3.54
C VAL A 364 17.78 4.63 -4.61
N ILE A 365 17.01 4.58 -5.68
CA ILE A 365 17.04 5.56 -6.76
C ILE A 365 15.62 6.09 -6.89
N VAL A 366 15.45 7.41 -6.76
CA VAL A 366 14.12 8.04 -6.78
C VAL A 366 14.02 8.95 -8.01
N SER A 367 12.98 8.74 -8.83
CA SER A 367 12.68 9.58 -9.99
C SER A 367 11.46 10.45 -9.68
N VAL A 368 11.64 11.78 -9.60
CA VAL A 368 10.55 12.73 -9.30
C VAL A 368 10.63 13.92 -10.24
N PRO A 369 10.14 13.79 -11.50
CA PRO A 369 10.03 14.94 -12.40
C PRO A 369 8.88 15.87 -12.03
N VAL A 370 8.94 17.14 -12.47
CA VAL A 370 7.92 18.19 -12.22
C VAL A 370 6.51 17.71 -12.52
N ARG A 371 6.31 16.96 -13.61
CA ARG A 371 5.01 16.36 -13.97
C ARG A 371 4.43 15.43 -12.91
N SER A 372 5.23 14.99 -11.95
CA SER A 372 4.84 14.09 -10.86
C SER A 372 4.63 14.82 -9.52
N PHE A 373 4.88 16.12 -9.44
CA PHE A 373 4.90 16.86 -8.17
C PHE A 373 3.52 16.97 -7.50
N THR A 374 2.44 16.78 -8.22
CA THR A 374 1.09 16.66 -7.63
C THR A 374 0.96 15.46 -6.68
N HIS A 375 1.82 14.47 -6.83
CA HIS A 375 1.88 13.25 -6.02
C HIS A 375 3.06 13.25 -5.04
N ALA A 376 3.89 14.30 -5.06
CA ALA A 376 5.00 14.47 -4.13
C ALA A 376 4.51 15.18 -2.85
N ASN A 377 4.85 14.61 -1.70
CA ASN A 377 4.58 15.15 -0.38
C ASN A 377 5.61 14.61 0.63
N ASP A 378 5.53 15.04 1.87
CA ASP A 378 6.42 14.67 2.97
C ASP A 378 6.50 13.15 3.20
N ALA A 379 5.36 12.45 3.29
CA ALA A 379 5.34 11.01 3.49
C ALA A 379 5.92 10.23 2.30
N GLN A 380 5.58 10.63 1.06
CA GLN A 380 6.11 10.02 -0.15
C GLN A 380 7.64 10.16 -0.20
N PHE A 381 8.17 11.34 0.13
CA PHE A 381 9.59 11.61 0.15
C PHE A 381 10.29 10.81 1.25
N TYR A 382 9.79 10.89 2.49
CA TYR A 382 10.32 10.13 3.62
C TYR A 382 10.35 8.62 3.35
N VAL A 383 9.22 8.04 2.93
CA VAL A 383 9.13 6.61 2.63
C VAL A 383 10.14 6.22 1.55
N SER A 384 10.23 6.98 0.45
CA SER A 384 11.14 6.65 -0.65
C SER A 384 12.60 6.68 -0.23
N MET A 385 13.03 7.76 0.42
CA MET A 385 14.43 7.95 0.80
C MET A 385 14.85 7.00 1.92
N SER A 386 13.95 6.68 2.86
CA SER A 386 14.27 5.83 4.00
C SER A 386 14.49 4.34 3.68
N ARG A 387 14.34 3.90 2.42
CA ARG A 387 14.51 2.47 2.04
C ARG A 387 15.96 2.00 1.96
N ALA A 388 16.91 2.91 1.72
CA ALA A 388 18.31 2.60 1.50
C ALA A 388 19.09 2.32 2.78
N ARG A 389 20.11 1.43 2.68
CA ARG A 389 21.15 1.22 3.71
C ARG A 389 22.37 2.09 3.46
N HIS A 390 22.86 2.12 2.22
CA HIS A 390 24.20 2.64 1.87
C HIS A 390 24.17 3.83 0.92
N ALA A 391 23.22 3.90 -0.03
CA ALA A 391 23.20 4.96 -1.02
C ALA A 391 21.80 5.41 -1.37
N MET A 392 21.63 6.71 -1.56
CA MET A 392 20.39 7.36 -2.00
C MET A 392 20.71 8.26 -3.18
N TYR A 393 19.92 8.14 -4.24
CA TYR A 393 19.99 9.00 -5.41
C TYR A 393 18.58 9.48 -5.75
N LEU A 394 18.43 10.77 -5.94
CA LEU A 394 17.17 11.36 -6.39
C LEU A 394 17.45 12.17 -7.65
N PHE A 395 16.65 11.93 -8.68
CA PHE A 395 16.72 12.61 -9.96
C PHE A 395 15.44 13.41 -10.19
N THR A 396 15.61 14.71 -10.45
CA THR A 396 14.53 15.66 -10.74
C THR A 396 14.92 16.59 -11.88
N ASP A 397 13.98 17.26 -12.45
CA ASP A 397 14.18 18.33 -13.43
C ASP A 397 14.12 19.73 -12.80
N SER A 398 13.76 19.86 -11.51
CA SER A 398 13.82 21.09 -10.74
C SER A 398 13.97 20.80 -9.24
N LYS A 399 15.14 21.08 -8.66
CA LYS A 399 15.38 20.97 -7.21
C LYS A 399 14.54 21.95 -6.41
N ALA A 400 14.45 23.19 -6.86
CA ALA A 400 13.72 24.25 -6.15
C ALA A 400 12.25 23.90 -6.01
N ALA A 401 11.58 23.54 -7.13
CA ALA A 401 10.19 23.17 -7.12
C ALA A 401 9.93 21.83 -6.40
N LEU A 402 10.87 20.87 -6.47
CA LEU A 402 10.77 19.63 -5.71
C LEU A 402 10.87 19.88 -4.20
N ARG A 403 11.76 20.75 -3.76
CA ARG A 403 11.90 21.11 -2.34
C ARG A 403 10.59 21.65 -1.76
N GLU A 404 9.85 22.47 -2.51
CA GLU A 404 8.52 22.93 -2.11
C GLU A 404 7.50 21.78 -2.10
N ALA A 405 7.52 20.92 -3.11
CA ALA A 405 6.58 19.83 -3.25
C ALA A 405 6.70 18.79 -2.10
N VAL A 406 7.93 18.45 -1.68
CA VAL A 406 8.15 17.47 -0.60
C VAL A 406 7.83 18.02 0.80
N CYS A 407 7.63 19.34 0.93
CA CYS A 407 7.19 19.95 2.18
C CYS A 407 5.65 19.99 2.32
N ARG A 408 4.90 19.57 1.29
CA ARG A 408 3.43 19.51 1.39
C ARG A 408 3.03 18.43 2.36
N PRO A 409 2.15 18.71 3.33
CA PRO A 409 1.69 17.71 4.28
C PRO A 409 0.87 16.63 3.57
N SER A 410 1.12 15.37 3.92
CA SER A 410 0.33 14.22 3.46
C SER A 410 -0.85 13.92 4.38
N GLU A 411 -0.92 14.57 5.52
CA GLU A 411 -1.92 14.33 6.57
C GLU A 411 -3.34 14.57 6.05
N ARG A 412 -4.22 13.62 6.38
CA ARG A 412 -5.66 13.73 6.11
C ARG A 412 -6.32 14.22 7.39
N LEU A 413 -6.94 15.38 7.33
CA LEU A 413 -7.71 15.89 8.46
C LEU A 413 -8.85 14.92 8.78
N SER A 414 -8.95 14.50 10.02
CA SER A 414 -10.09 13.74 10.53
C SER A 414 -11.32 14.65 10.65
N PRO A 415 -12.54 14.09 10.64
CA PRO A 415 -13.74 14.90 10.92
C PRO A 415 -13.67 15.65 12.25
N TRP A 416 -12.96 15.11 13.23
CA TRP A 416 -12.71 15.75 14.52
C TRP A 416 -11.84 17.01 14.38
N GLU A 417 -10.80 16.96 13.58
CA GLU A 417 -9.91 18.09 13.32
C GLU A 417 -10.60 19.18 12.47
N LEU A 418 -11.55 18.79 11.63
CA LEU A 418 -12.36 19.70 10.82
C LEU A 418 -13.41 20.46 11.64
N LEU A 419 -13.80 19.94 12.81
CA LEU A 419 -14.74 20.60 13.73
C LEU A 419 -14.00 21.66 14.59
N GLU A 420 -13.46 22.70 13.94
CA GLU A 420 -12.69 23.76 14.61
C GLU A 420 -13.51 24.67 15.56
N GLY A 421 -14.79 24.45 15.74
CA GLY A 421 -15.66 25.38 16.47
C GLY A 421 -15.93 25.04 17.95
N ASN A 422 -15.75 23.81 18.41
CA ASN A 422 -16.28 23.40 19.71
C ASN A 422 -15.21 22.95 20.71
N ARG A 423 -14.44 23.92 21.25
CA ARG A 423 -13.46 23.69 22.32
C ARG A 423 -14.06 22.94 23.53
N ARG A 424 -15.36 23.11 23.79
CA ARG A 424 -16.07 22.49 24.91
C ARG A 424 -16.33 21.01 24.67
N GLU A 425 -16.70 20.60 23.47
CA GLU A 425 -16.86 19.19 23.10
C GLU A 425 -15.51 18.46 23.04
N LYS A 426 -14.48 19.12 22.51
CA LYS A 426 -13.09 18.59 22.53
C LYS A 426 -12.60 18.34 23.97
N ALA A 427 -12.91 19.24 24.91
CA ALA A 427 -12.56 19.07 26.31
C ALA A 427 -13.32 17.92 26.97
N LEU A 428 -14.62 17.80 26.72
CA LEU A 428 -15.47 16.71 27.25
C LEU A 428 -15.05 15.33 26.74
N VAL A 429 -14.74 15.23 25.43
CA VAL A 429 -14.24 13.97 24.85
C VAL A 429 -12.85 13.62 25.38
N LYS A 430 -11.97 14.60 25.55
CA LYS A 430 -10.64 14.38 26.14
C LYS A 430 -10.75 13.91 27.60
N GLU A 431 -11.64 14.50 28.35
CA GLU A 431 -11.91 14.12 29.77
C GLU A 431 -12.54 12.71 29.85
N ALA A 432 -13.50 12.41 28.99
CA ALA A 432 -14.12 11.07 28.87
C ALA A 432 -13.11 9.98 28.46
N LEU A 433 -12.17 10.28 27.57
CA LEU A 433 -11.12 9.36 27.13
C LEU A 433 -10.03 9.15 28.21
N GLN A 434 -9.80 10.12 29.08
CA GLN A 434 -8.83 10.02 30.19
C GLN A 434 -9.41 9.36 31.45
N SER A 435 -10.72 9.14 31.50
CA SER A 435 -11.40 8.55 32.66
C SER A 435 -11.42 7.02 32.60
N PRO A 436 -10.70 6.28 33.44
CA PRO A 436 -10.50 4.83 33.28
C PRO A 436 -11.73 3.96 33.57
N LYS A 437 -12.88 4.52 33.91
CA LYS A 437 -14.06 3.78 34.41
C LYS A 437 -15.41 4.11 33.80
N ARG A 438 -15.50 4.91 32.73
CA ARG A 438 -16.79 5.16 32.08
C ARG A 438 -16.83 4.53 30.70
N ARG A 439 -17.69 3.51 30.53
CA ARG A 439 -18.19 3.10 29.21
C ARG A 439 -18.86 4.33 28.59
N LEU A 440 -18.29 4.86 27.50
CA LEU A 440 -18.95 5.91 26.72
C LEU A 440 -20.28 5.35 26.20
N PRO A 441 -21.41 6.00 26.45
CA PRO A 441 -22.61 5.70 25.68
C PRO A 441 -22.29 6.06 24.23
N ILE A 442 -22.51 5.12 23.31
CA ILE A 442 -22.41 5.36 21.87
C ILE A 442 -23.48 6.40 21.56
N PRO A 443 -23.13 7.60 21.03
CA PRO A 443 -24.16 8.52 20.56
C PRO A 443 -24.91 7.81 19.43
N THR A 444 -26.16 7.45 19.66
CA THR A 444 -27.08 7.12 18.57
C THR A 444 -27.25 8.40 17.78
N MET A 445 -26.63 8.52 16.62
CA MET A 445 -27.00 9.51 15.63
C MET A 445 -28.43 9.18 15.20
N GLU A 446 -29.41 9.85 15.78
CA GLU A 446 -30.73 9.95 15.19
C GLU A 446 -30.57 10.70 13.85
N LEU A 447 -30.74 9.97 12.77
CA LEU A 447 -30.88 10.59 11.46
C LEU A 447 -32.13 11.46 11.51
N PRO A 448 -32.09 12.73 11.07
CA PRO A 448 -33.29 13.53 11.02
C PRO A 448 -34.33 12.82 10.13
N THR A 449 -35.46 12.50 10.71
CA THR A 449 -36.63 12.02 10.01
C THR A 449 -37.04 13.08 9.01
N GLN A 450 -36.86 12.81 7.73
CA GLN A 450 -37.52 13.60 6.68
C GLN A 450 -39.02 13.43 6.82
N GLU A 451 -39.68 14.44 7.36
CA GLU A 451 -41.12 14.59 7.20
C GLU A 451 -41.45 14.69 5.72
N ARG A 452 -42.08 13.66 5.19
CA ARG A 452 -42.72 13.68 3.88
C ARG A 452 -43.98 14.51 3.97
N GLY A 453 -43.89 15.78 3.70
CA GLY A 453 -45.03 16.62 3.38
C GLY A 453 -45.44 16.40 1.93
N LEU A 454 -46.35 15.46 1.70
CA LEU A 454 -47.10 15.35 0.44
C LEU A 454 -48.30 16.26 0.55
N GLY A 455 -48.22 17.45 -0.03
CA GLY A 455 -49.33 18.30 -0.36
C GLY A 455 -49.49 18.37 -1.88
N TYR A 456 -50.30 17.50 -2.46
CA TYR A 456 -50.84 17.70 -3.81
C TYR A 456 -52.23 18.31 -3.66
N GLU A 457 -52.39 19.57 -3.93
CA GLU A 457 -53.65 20.17 -4.31
C GLU A 457 -53.74 20.33 -5.82
N ARG A 458 -54.85 19.85 -6.35
CA ARG A 458 -55.25 19.98 -7.75
C ARG A 458 -55.78 21.41 -8.00
N GLY A 459 -55.37 21.99 -9.09
CA GLY A 459 -55.98 23.14 -9.73
C GLY A 459 -55.54 23.17 -11.20
#